data_6f85bf6d18b8da94ef1e09a4ca54898d
#
_entry.id   6f85bf6d18b8da94ef1e09a4ca54898d
#
_cell.length_a   1.000
_cell.length_b   1.000
_cell.length_c   1.000
_cell.angle_alpha   90.00
_cell.angle_beta   90.00
_cell.angle_gamma   90.00
#
_symmetry.space_group_name_H-M   'P 1'
#
loop_
_entity.id
_entity.type
_entity.pdbx_description
1 polymer ?
#
loop_
_entity_poly.entity_id
_entity_poly.type
_entity_poly.pdbx_seq_one_letter_code
_entity_poly.pdbx_strand_id
1 'polypeptide(L)'
;MANVPTMSVDFEQRGPFAVITINRPEARNAVNGDVANGIEAAIDKIEADDSIWVGILTGVPPVFCAGADLKEINAGNAGSLATAKGGFGGFVQRDRVKPIIAAVDGPALAGGTELVLASDLVVASTTATFGIPEVKRSLVAAAGGLF
;
A
#
# COMPACT_ATOMS: atom_id res chain seq x y z
N MET A 1 -29.36 1.89 10.11
CA MET A 1 -28.65 1.21 9.02
C MET A 1 -27.31 0.74 9.59
N ALA A 2 -27.10 -0.57 9.68
CA ALA A 2 -25.84 -1.10 10.17
C ALA A 2 -24.72 -0.72 9.16
N ASN A 3 -23.70 -0.04 9.65
CA ASN A 3 -22.50 0.29 8.88
C ASN A 3 -21.83 -1.04 8.51
N VAL A 4 -21.90 -1.44 7.24
CA VAL A 4 -21.09 -2.53 6.73
C VAL A 4 -19.63 -2.07 6.84
N PRO A 5 -18.74 -2.78 7.55
CA PRO A 5 -17.35 -2.38 7.60
C PRO A 5 -16.81 -2.39 6.17
N THR A 6 -16.46 -1.22 5.65
CA THR A 6 -15.70 -1.11 4.42
C THR A 6 -14.34 -1.73 4.68
N MET A 7 -13.96 -2.73 3.89
CA MET A 7 -12.61 -3.29 3.98
C MET A 7 -11.61 -2.21 3.62
N SER A 8 -10.53 -2.08 4.40
CA SER A 8 -9.47 -1.08 4.16
C SER A 8 -8.68 -1.34 2.88
N VAL A 9 -8.83 -2.54 2.30
CA VAL A 9 -8.23 -2.96 1.03
C VAL A 9 -9.25 -3.77 0.25
N ASP A 10 -9.52 -3.34 -0.97
CA ASP A 10 -10.36 -4.06 -1.91
C ASP A 10 -9.49 -4.90 -2.85
N PHE A 11 -9.99 -6.07 -3.23
CA PHE A 11 -9.34 -6.97 -4.18
C PHE A 11 -10.31 -7.31 -5.30
N GLU A 12 -9.91 -7.06 -6.54
CA GLU A 12 -10.70 -7.37 -7.73
C GLU A 12 -9.85 -8.07 -8.78
N GLN A 13 -10.27 -9.25 -9.21
CA GLN A 13 -9.65 -9.93 -10.35
C GLN A 13 -10.35 -9.55 -11.65
N ARG A 14 -9.58 -9.18 -12.65
CA ARG A 14 -10.02 -8.82 -14.01
C ARG A 14 -9.26 -9.62 -15.05
N GLY A 15 -9.71 -10.84 -15.34
CA GLY A 15 -8.98 -11.76 -16.21
C GLY A 15 -7.59 -12.08 -15.63
N PRO A 16 -6.49 -11.87 -16.36
CA PRO A 16 -5.14 -12.16 -15.88
C PRO A 16 -4.57 -11.08 -14.95
N PHE A 17 -5.32 -10.06 -14.60
CA PHE A 17 -4.89 -8.98 -13.70
C PHE A 17 -5.66 -9.04 -12.39
N ALA A 18 -5.02 -8.65 -11.29
CA ALA A 18 -5.66 -8.40 -10.02
C ALA A 18 -5.38 -6.98 -9.55
N VAL A 19 -6.42 -6.26 -9.14
CA VAL A 19 -6.31 -4.90 -8.63
C VAL A 19 -6.45 -4.94 -7.11
N ILE A 20 -5.45 -4.39 -6.43
CA ILE A 20 -5.40 -4.17 -4.98
C ILE A 20 -5.61 -2.67 -4.76
N THR A 21 -6.71 -2.30 -4.13
CA THR A 21 -7.03 -0.88 -3.90
C THR A 21 -7.02 -0.58 -2.41
N ILE A 22 -6.15 0.32 -1.98
CA ILE A 22 -6.21 0.87 -0.62
C ILE A 22 -7.44 1.78 -0.54
N ASN A 23 -8.38 1.45 0.34
CA ASN A 23 -9.69 2.10 0.44
C ASN A 23 -9.91 2.69 1.85
N ARG A 24 -9.12 3.74 2.15
CA ARG A 24 -9.24 4.57 3.36
C ARG A 24 -9.14 6.06 3.02
N PRO A 25 -10.02 6.59 2.15
CA PRO A 25 -9.92 7.99 1.70
C PRO A 25 -9.99 9.00 2.85
N GLU A 26 -10.73 8.71 3.92
CA GLU A 26 -10.84 9.52 5.13
C GLU A 26 -9.51 9.67 5.90
N ALA A 27 -8.61 8.70 5.75
CA ALA A 27 -7.26 8.70 6.28
C ALA A 27 -6.20 8.93 5.18
N ARG A 28 -6.61 9.41 4.00
CA ARG A 28 -5.73 9.62 2.83
C ARG A 28 -4.96 8.34 2.44
N ASN A 29 -5.62 7.20 2.57
CA ASN A 29 -5.07 5.87 2.31
C ASN A 29 -3.80 5.56 3.13
N ALA A 30 -3.69 6.12 4.34
CA ALA A 30 -2.59 5.81 5.24
C ALA A 30 -2.61 4.35 5.68
N VAL A 31 -1.43 3.76 5.79
CA VAL A 31 -1.23 2.37 6.18
C VAL A 31 -1.44 2.20 7.69
N ASN A 32 -2.43 1.43 8.06
CA ASN A 32 -2.63 0.85 9.39
C ASN A 32 -2.50 -0.68 9.32
N GLY A 33 -2.77 -1.39 10.41
CA GLY A 33 -2.69 -2.84 10.46
C GLY A 33 -3.64 -3.54 9.46
N ASP A 34 -4.85 -3.00 9.27
CA ASP A 34 -5.83 -3.58 8.34
C ASP A 34 -5.36 -3.45 6.89
N VAL A 35 -4.74 -2.30 6.52
CA VAL A 35 -4.15 -2.11 5.19
C VAL A 35 -2.98 -3.06 4.99
N ALA A 36 -2.07 -3.17 5.96
CA ALA A 36 -0.92 -4.04 5.86
C ALA A 36 -1.32 -5.51 5.67
N ASN A 37 -2.22 -6.00 6.50
CA ASN A 37 -2.74 -7.37 6.39
C ASN A 37 -3.56 -7.58 5.11
N GLY A 38 -4.34 -6.58 4.70
CA GLY A 38 -5.15 -6.65 3.48
C GLY A 38 -4.31 -6.75 2.21
N ILE A 39 -3.25 -5.95 2.09
CA ILE A 39 -2.33 -6.02 0.95
C ILE A 39 -1.58 -7.37 0.94
N GLU A 40 -1.07 -7.83 2.09
CA GLU A 40 -0.40 -9.13 2.17
C GLU A 40 -1.33 -10.26 1.74
N ALA A 41 -2.57 -10.29 2.24
CA ALA A 41 -3.56 -11.30 1.85
C ALA A 41 -3.92 -11.23 0.35
N ALA A 42 -3.96 -10.04 -0.23
CA ALA A 42 -4.20 -9.86 -1.66
C ALA A 42 -3.04 -10.42 -2.50
N ILE A 43 -1.80 -10.17 -2.07
CA ILE A 43 -0.62 -10.73 -2.75
C ILE A 43 -0.59 -12.25 -2.62
N ASP A 44 -0.93 -12.80 -1.45
CA ASP A 44 -1.04 -14.26 -1.27
C ASP A 44 -2.02 -14.89 -2.27
N LYS A 45 -3.16 -14.24 -2.52
CA LYS A 45 -4.12 -14.69 -3.56
C LYS A 45 -3.54 -14.61 -4.96
N ILE A 46 -2.83 -13.51 -5.29
CA ILE A 46 -2.18 -13.35 -6.60
C ILE A 46 -1.15 -14.47 -6.82
N GLU A 47 -0.27 -14.71 -5.84
CA GLU A 47 0.77 -15.74 -5.96
C GLU A 47 0.21 -17.16 -6.07
N ALA A 48 -0.93 -17.45 -5.42
CA ALA A 48 -1.55 -18.76 -5.39
C ALA A 48 -2.41 -19.10 -6.63
N ASP A 49 -2.81 -18.10 -7.43
CA ASP A 49 -3.73 -18.29 -8.57
C ASP A 49 -2.99 -18.16 -9.90
N ASP A 50 -2.73 -19.29 -10.58
CA ASP A 50 -2.03 -19.34 -11.86
C ASP A 50 -2.75 -18.59 -13.00
N SER A 51 -4.03 -18.27 -12.85
CA SER A 51 -4.77 -17.43 -13.82
C SER A 51 -4.44 -15.94 -13.70
N ILE A 52 -3.85 -15.51 -12.57
CA ILE A 52 -3.41 -14.13 -12.36
C ILE A 52 -1.93 -14.02 -12.70
N TRP A 53 -1.59 -13.12 -13.60
CA TRP A 53 -0.22 -12.91 -14.07
C TRP A 53 0.42 -11.65 -13.49
N VAL A 54 -0.40 -10.64 -13.18
CA VAL A 54 0.06 -9.32 -12.74
C VAL A 54 -0.88 -8.76 -11.67
N GLY A 55 -0.29 -8.20 -10.61
CA GLY A 55 -1.02 -7.38 -9.65
C GLY A 55 -0.87 -5.89 -9.95
N ILE A 56 -1.89 -5.11 -9.61
CA ILE A 56 -1.90 -3.66 -9.70
C ILE A 56 -2.22 -3.12 -8.31
N LEU A 57 -1.33 -2.33 -7.73
CA LEU A 57 -1.54 -1.65 -6.45
C LEU A 57 -1.94 -0.20 -6.71
N THR A 58 -3.05 0.23 -6.15
CA THR A 58 -3.55 1.60 -6.25
C THR A 58 -4.24 2.06 -4.96
N GLY A 59 -4.64 3.31 -4.90
CA GLY A 59 -5.44 3.88 -3.81
C GLY A 59 -6.70 4.55 -4.35
N VAL A 60 -7.76 4.58 -3.55
CA VAL A 60 -8.95 5.38 -3.88
C VAL A 60 -8.57 6.86 -3.96
N PRO A 61 -8.87 7.55 -5.09
CA PRO A 61 -8.56 8.98 -5.22
C PRO A 61 -9.13 9.83 -4.06
N PRO A 62 -8.52 11.01 -3.78
CA PRO A 62 -7.53 11.73 -4.58
C PRO A 62 -6.07 11.50 -4.15
N VAL A 63 -5.77 10.52 -3.29
CA VAL A 63 -4.43 10.25 -2.77
C VAL A 63 -4.11 8.78 -3.00
N PHE A 64 -2.94 8.48 -3.57
CA PHE A 64 -2.49 7.09 -3.66
C PHE A 64 -2.28 6.51 -2.25
N CYS A 65 -1.35 7.08 -1.48
CA CYS A 65 -1.09 6.70 -0.08
C CYS A 65 -0.27 7.78 0.63
N ALA A 66 -0.72 8.20 1.81
CA ALA A 66 -0.02 9.21 2.62
C ALA A 66 1.08 8.63 3.53
N GLY A 67 1.35 7.33 3.46
CA GLY A 67 2.35 6.64 4.28
C GLY A 67 1.77 6.02 5.54
N ALA A 68 2.58 5.91 6.58
CA ALA A 68 2.20 5.34 7.87
C ALA A 68 1.06 6.12 8.55
N ASP A 69 0.11 5.43 9.16
CA ASP A 69 -0.93 6.05 9.96
C ASP A 69 -0.32 6.58 11.28
N LEU A 70 -0.16 7.90 11.38
CA LEU A 70 0.44 8.55 12.54
C LEU A 70 -0.39 8.36 13.82
N LYS A 71 -1.69 8.10 13.71
CA LYS A 71 -2.53 7.81 14.89
C LYS A 71 -2.13 6.47 15.49
N GLU A 72 -1.87 5.46 14.65
CA GLU A 72 -1.39 4.15 15.11
C GLU A 72 0.00 4.27 15.77
N ILE A 73 0.91 5.04 15.16
CA ILE A 73 2.24 5.27 15.75
C ILE A 73 2.11 5.94 17.12
N ASN A 74 1.30 7.00 17.24
CA ASN A 74 1.10 7.73 18.49
C ASN A 74 0.39 6.89 19.57
N ALA A 75 -0.43 5.92 19.16
CA ALA A 75 -1.09 4.97 20.06
C ALA A 75 -0.17 3.82 20.53
N GLY A 76 1.09 3.77 20.05
CA GLY A 76 2.05 2.71 20.37
C GLY A 76 1.91 1.46 19.48
N ASN A 77 1.08 1.52 18.43
CA ASN A 77 0.79 0.40 17.53
C ASN A 77 1.67 0.39 16.27
N ALA A 78 2.82 1.03 16.29
CA ALA A 78 3.70 1.13 15.11
C ALA A 78 4.05 -0.25 14.50
N GLY A 79 4.14 -1.30 15.32
CA GLY A 79 4.38 -2.66 14.85
C GLY A 79 3.29 -3.23 13.95
N SER A 80 2.05 -2.75 14.06
CA SER A 80 0.93 -3.22 13.23
C SER A 80 1.02 -2.76 11.76
N LEU A 81 1.82 -1.73 11.48
CA LEU A 81 2.00 -1.18 10.13
C LEU A 81 2.80 -2.09 9.21
N ALA A 82 3.36 -3.15 9.76
CA ALA A 82 4.16 -4.13 9.04
C ALA A 82 3.68 -5.55 9.37
N THR A 83 3.85 -6.44 8.41
CA THR A 83 3.63 -7.88 8.61
C THR A 83 4.96 -8.62 8.69
N ALA A 84 4.94 -9.83 9.26
CA ALA A 84 6.15 -10.65 9.36
C ALA A 84 6.69 -11.08 7.98
N LYS A 85 5.81 -11.23 6.99
CA LYS A 85 6.13 -11.75 5.66
C LYS A 85 6.43 -10.63 4.65
N GLY A 86 5.68 -9.53 4.74
CA GLY A 86 5.73 -8.46 3.75
C GLY A 86 6.41 -7.16 4.22
N GLY A 87 6.76 -7.05 5.50
CA GLY A 87 7.27 -5.81 6.07
C GLY A 87 6.23 -4.70 6.07
N PHE A 88 6.67 -3.44 5.94
CA PHE A 88 5.75 -2.30 5.91
C PHE A 88 4.69 -2.45 4.81
N GLY A 89 3.44 -2.17 5.20
CA GLY A 89 2.29 -2.30 4.32
C GLY A 89 2.01 -3.73 3.83
N GLY A 90 2.64 -4.76 4.44
CA GLY A 90 2.55 -6.14 3.96
C GLY A 90 3.19 -6.35 2.59
N PHE A 91 4.07 -5.45 2.16
CA PHE A 91 4.49 -5.36 0.76
C PHE A 91 6.00 -5.16 0.54
N VAL A 92 6.64 -4.20 1.22
CA VAL A 92 7.97 -3.70 0.82
C VAL A 92 9.10 -4.74 0.92
N GLN A 93 8.94 -5.74 1.76
CA GLN A 93 9.90 -6.85 1.94
C GLN A 93 9.32 -8.18 1.44
N ARG A 94 8.22 -8.12 0.71
CA ARG A 94 7.53 -9.31 0.25
C ARG A 94 8.26 -9.97 -0.91
N ASP A 95 8.75 -11.18 -0.69
CA ASP A 95 9.18 -12.06 -1.78
C ASP A 95 7.97 -12.42 -2.65
N ARG A 96 8.11 -12.25 -3.95
CA ARG A 96 7.06 -12.55 -4.92
C ARG A 96 7.64 -12.94 -6.28
N VAL A 97 6.91 -13.74 -7.02
CA VAL A 97 7.27 -14.20 -8.37
C VAL A 97 6.53 -13.34 -9.40
N LYS A 98 5.28 -12.97 -9.10
CA LYS A 98 4.46 -12.20 -10.03
C LYS A 98 4.69 -10.71 -9.87
N PRO A 99 4.81 -9.95 -10.97
CA PRO A 99 5.05 -8.52 -10.91
C PRO A 99 3.86 -7.76 -10.36
N ILE A 100 4.16 -6.69 -9.61
CA ILE A 100 3.18 -5.71 -9.13
C ILE A 100 3.47 -4.35 -9.76
N ILE A 101 2.45 -3.76 -10.35
CA ILE A 101 2.50 -2.41 -10.94
C ILE A 101 1.86 -1.44 -9.96
N ALA A 102 2.58 -0.39 -9.56
CA ALA A 102 1.96 0.72 -8.86
C ALA A 102 1.23 1.64 -9.86
N ALA A 103 -0.08 1.76 -9.72
CA ALA A 103 -0.90 2.73 -10.47
C ALA A 103 -1.17 3.93 -9.56
N VAL A 104 -0.39 5.01 -9.77
CA VAL A 104 -0.34 6.15 -8.85
C VAL A 104 -1.16 7.31 -9.39
N ASP A 105 -2.28 7.61 -8.72
CA ASP A 105 -3.07 8.80 -8.97
C ASP A 105 -3.06 9.70 -7.72
N GLY A 106 -2.56 10.94 -7.91
CA GLY A 106 -2.35 11.88 -6.80
C GLY A 106 -1.09 11.58 -5.95
N PRO A 107 -1.03 12.12 -4.71
CA PRO A 107 0.15 12.02 -3.86
C PRO A 107 0.46 10.60 -3.37
N ALA A 108 1.72 10.20 -3.50
CA ALA A 108 2.34 9.05 -2.83
C ALA A 108 3.45 9.60 -1.92
N LEU A 109 3.22 9.63 -0.61
CA LEU A 109 4.12 10.29 0.34
C LEU A 109 4.60 9.35 1.42
N ALA A 110 5.82 9.58 1.92
CA ALA A 110 6.42 8.78 2.99
C ALA A 110 6.40 7.28 2.63
N GLY A 111 5.87 6.43 3.51
CA GLY A 111 5.66 5.02 3.23
C GLY A 111 4.86 4.74 1.94
N GLY A 112 4.03 5.68 1.47
CA GLY A 112 3.37 5.57 0.17
C GLY A 112 4.36 5.62 -1.01
N THR A 113 5.39 6.46 -0.91
CA THR A 113 6.51 6.44 -1.88
C THR A 113 7.28 5.13 -1.78
N GLU A 114 7.48 4.60 -0.56
CA GLU A 114 8.19 3.34 -0.35
C GLU A 114 7.43 2.14 -0.94
N LEU A 115 6.08 2.13 -0.88
CA LEU A 115 5.26 1.14 -1.60
C LEU A 115 5.48 1.22 -3.12
N VAL A 116 5.56 2.45 -3.67
CA VAL A 116 5.84 2.64 -5.10
C VAL A 116 7.24 2.14 -5.46
N LEU A 117 8.26 2.46 -4.66
CA LEU A 117 9.64 2.02 -4.90
C LEU A 117 9.81 0.50 -4.81
N ALA A 118 9.00 -0.17 -3.99
CA ALA A 118 8.98 -1.63 -3.86
C ALA A 118 8.21 -2.34 -4.99
N SER A 119 7.50 -1.60 -5.84
CA SER A 119 6.79 -2.15 -7.00
C SER A 119 7.75 -2.37 -8.18
N ASP A 120 7.40 -3.29 -9.07
CA ASP A 120 8.26 -3.66 -10.21
C ASP A 120 8.17 -2.63 -11.36
N LEU A 121 6.99 -2.03 -11.53
CA LEU A 121 6.72 -0.98 -12.52
C LEU A 121 5.83 0.09 -11.92
N VAL A 122 5.90 1.29 -12.47
CA VAL A 122 5.09 2.43 -12.03
C VAL A 122 4.40 3.07 -13.22
N VAL A 123 3.10 3.26 -13.10
CA VAL A 123 2.30 4.10 -14.00
C VAL A 123 1.73 5.24 -13.15
N ALA A 124 2.10 6.47 -13.48
CA ALA A 124 1.72 7.65 -12.72
C ALA A 124 0.86 8.59 -13.56
N SER A 125 -0.19 9.16 -12.94
CA SER A 125 -0.96 10.25 -13.56
C SER A 125 -0.15 11.55 -13.56
N THR A 126 -0.60 12.54 -14.32
CA THR A 126 0.01 13.88 -14.35
C THR A 126 -0.15 14.64 -13.01
N THR A 127 -1.03 14.18 -12.14
CA THR A 127 -1.25 14.74 -10.80
C THR A 127 -0.45 14.02 -9.71
N ALA A 128 0.23 12.94 -10.06
CA ALA A 128 1.05 12.18 -9.10
C ALA A 128 2.20 13.03 -8.56
N THR A 129 2.40 12.96 -7.27
CA THR A 129 3.56 13.56 -6.58
C THR A 129 4.18 12.54 -5.64
N PHE A 130 5.50 12.58 -5.54
CA PHE A 130 6.28 11.66 -4.71
C PHE A 130 7.11 12.43 -3.71
N GLY A 131 7.30 11.87 -2.52
CA GLY A 131 8.16 12.51 -1.53
C GLY A 131 8.34 11.69 -0.27
N ILE A 132 9.46 11.92 0.40
CA ILE A 132 9.86 11.29 1.66
C ILE A 132 9.96 12.40 2.73
N PRO A 133 8.80 12.91 3.25
CA PRO A 133 8.78 14.06 4.15
C PRO A 133 8.92 13.68 5.64
N GLU A 134 9.38 12.48 5.97
CA GLU A 134 9.45 11.94 7.33
C GLU A 134 10.22 12.87 8.28
N VAL A 135 11.27 13.52 7.80
CA VAL A 135 12.06 14.49 8.60
C VAL A 135 11.20 15.61 9.18
N LYS A 136 10.11 16.01 8.49
CA LYS A 136 9.17 17.04 8.99
C LYS A 136 8.31 16.55 10.16
N ARG A 137 8.38 15.26 10.50
CA ARG A 137 7.64 14.60 11.57
C ARG A 137 8.56 13.92 12.57
N SER A 138 9.86 14.23 12.55
CA SER A 138 10.87 13.58 13.39
C SER A 138 10.90 12.05 13.23
N LEU A 139 10.63 11.59 12.01
CA LEU A 139 10.66 10.18 11.60
C LEU A 139 11.76 9.97 10.56
N VAL A 140 12.05 8.71 10.30
CA VAL A 140 12.97 8.26 9.25
C VAL A 140 12.20 7.35 8.28
N ALA A 141 12.46 7.47 6.99
CA ALA A 141 11.96 6.53 6.00
C ALA A 141 12.65 5.18 6.23
N ALA A 142 11.94 4.24 6.84
CA ALA A 142 12.51 2.98 7.31
C ALA A 142 12.12 1.77 6.46
N ALA A 143 11.29 1.97 5.43
CA ALA A 143 10.78 0.88 4.60
C ALA A 143 11.49 0.79 3.23
N GLY A 144 12.71 1.31 3.11
CA GLY A 144 13.55 1.19 1.92
C GLY A 144 13.74 2.49 1.13
N GLY A 145 13.06 3.58 1.50
CA GLY A 145 13.12 4.84 0.76
C GLY A 145 14.47 5.57 0.79
N LEU A 146 15.42 5.11 1.60
CA LEU A 146 16.76 5.68 1.72
C LEU A 146 17.87 4.83 1.07
N PHE A 147 17.52 3.70 0.44
CA PHE A 147 18.50 2.73 -0.08
C PHE A 147 18.27 2.44 -1.56
#